data_851c9bea36a9e1b5146d94a2ffc91d2f
#
_entry.id   851c9bea36a9e1b5146d94a2ffc91d2f
#
_cell.length_a   1.000
_cell.length_b   1.000
_cell.length_c   1.000
_cell.angle_alpha   90.00
_cell.angle_beta   90.00
_cell.angle_gamma   90.00
#
_symmetry.space_group_name_H-M   'P 1'
#
loop_
_entity.id
_entity.type
_entity.pdbx_description
1 polymer ?
#
loop_
_entity_poly.entity_id
_entity_poly.type
_entity_poly.pdbx_seq_one_letter_code
_entity_poly.pdbx_strand_id
1 'polypeptide(L)'
;MQVVRQEYPEAEVLMGTSTAGIPHAAIVAQMMGLPMGYVRGSGKDHGRKNQIEGRLEPGQKVVVIEDLISTGGSVLDVVSVLREAGAEVLGVASIFTYGMQKGLSRLAKANVKNRSLTNFDVIAAVAAEQKYIQPEDVARLIRFRDNPEDESWIGGEK
;
A
#
# COMPACT_ATOMS: atom_id res chain seq x y z
N MET A 1 -8.18 -10.42 -3.21
CA MET A 1 -9.20 -11.19 -2.48
C MET A 1 -8.59 -12.18 -1.47
N GLN A 2 -7.82 -13.19 -1.86
CA GLN A 2 -7.27 -14.18 -0.92
C GLN A 2 -6.53 -13.56 0.27
N VAL A 3 -5.65 -12.58 0.05
CA VAL A 3 -4.95 -11.87 1.13
C VAL A 3 -5.93 -11.25 2.13
N VAL A 4 -6.99 -10.58 1.65
CA VAL A 4 -7.98 -9.97 2.55
C VAL A 4 -8.69 -11.03 3.38
N ARG A 5 -9.12 -12.14 2.76
CA ARG A 5 -9.80 -13.23 3.48
C ARG A 5 -8.92 -13.91 4.53
N GLN A 6 -7.62 -14.07 4.25
CA GLN A 6 -6.71 -14.78 5.14
C GLN A 6 -6.16 -13.89 6.26
N GLU A 7 -5.81 -12.66 5.94
CA GLU A 7 -5.13 -11.76 6.88
C GLU A 7 -6.08 -10.84 7.64
N TYR A 8 -7.28 -10.60 7.08
CA TYR A 8 -8.30 -9.69 7.61
C TYR A 8 -9.71 -10.29 7.50
N PRO A 9 -9.96 -11.48 8.09
CA PRO A 9 -11.24 -12.19 7.92
C PRO A 9 -12.44 -11.42 8.47
N GLU A 10 -12.20 -10.46 9.37
CA GLU A 10 -13.25 -9.62 9.97
C GLU A 10 -13.54 -8.33 9.17
N ALA A 11 -12.97 -8.18 7.96
CA ALA A 11 -13.19 -6.99 7.13
C ALA A 11 -14.68 -6.82 6.80
N GLU A 12 -15.22 -5.65 7.08
CA GLU A 12 -16.60 -5.27 6.79
C GLU A 12 -16.70 -4.29 5.61
N VAL A 13 -15.67 -3.48 5.38
CA VAL A 13 -15.60 -2.48 4.31
C VAL A 13 -14.21 -2.46 3.70
N LEU A 14 -14.12 -2.29 2.38
CA LEU A 14 -12.85 -2.06 1.70
C LEU A 14 -12.74 -0.59 1.28
N MET A 15 -11.61 0.05 1.60
CA MET A 15 -11.34 1.45 1.24
C MET A 15 -10.13 1.55 0.32
N GLY A 16 -10.37 2.02 -0.91
CA GLY A 16 -9.30 2.25 -1.88
C GLY A 16 -8.53 3.54 -1.60
N THR A 17 -7.24 3.52 -1.87
CA THR A 17 -6.43 4.75 -1.92
C THR A 17 -6.57 5.43 -3.28
N SER A 18 -6.67 6.72 -3.33
CA SER A 18 -6.66 7.47 -4.59
C SER A 18 -5.25 7.50 -5.17
N THR A 19 -5.07 7.12 -6.43
CA THR A 19 -6.11 6.84 -7.42
C THR A 19 -6.15 5.34 -7.76
N ALA A 20 -5.01 4.66 -7.82
CA ALA A 20 -4.92 3.31 -8.37
C ALA A 20 -5.46 2.23 -7.41
N GLY A 21 -5.52 2.48 -6.11
CA GLY A 21 -6.18 1.57 -5.16
C GLY A 21 -7.69 1.44 -5.36
N ILE A 22 -8.35 2.46 -5.94
CA ILE A 22 -9.81 2.47 -6.13
C ILE A 22 -10.32 1.31 -6.99
N PRO A 23 -9.84 1.08 -8.23
CA PRO A 23 -10.33 -0.03 -9.06
C PRO A 23 -10.06 -1.39 -8.42
N HIS A 24 -8.94 -1.55 -7.75
CA HIS A 24 -8.61 -2.78 -7.03
C HIS A 24 -9.56 -3.03 -5.86
N ALA A 25 -9.89 -2.00 -5.08
CA ALA A 25 -10.88 -2.09 -4.01
C ALA A 25 -12.26 -2.47 -4.57
N ALA A 26 -12.70 -1.87 -5.68
CA ALA A 26 -13.98 -2.16 -6.30
C ALA A 26 -14.09 -3.62 -6.76
N ILE A 27 -13.05 -4.13 -7.46
CA ILE A 27 -13.04 -5.52 -7.93
C ILE A 27 -13.05 -6.49 -6.74
N VAL A 28 -12.20 -6.26 -5.73
CA VAL A 28 -12.11 -7.16 -4.57
C VAL A 28 -13.39 -7.13 -3.74
N ALA A 29 -13.97 -5.94 -3.53
CA ALA A 29 -15.23 -5.78 -2.81
C ALA A 29 -16.38 -6.52 -3.51
N GLN A 30 -16.52 -6.37 -4.82
CA GLN A 30 -17.50 -7.11 -5.61
C GLN A 30 -17.34 -8.62 -5.47
N MET A 31 -16.10 -9.13 -5.53
CA MET A 31 -15.81 -10.57 -5.40
C MET A 31 -16.06 -11.10 -3.98
N MET A 32 -16.02 -10.24 -2.97
CA MET A 32 -16.22 -10.61 -1.57
C MET A 32 -17.65 -10.34 -1.08
N GLY A 33 -18.46 -9.62 -1.86
CA GLY A 33 -19.78 -9.15 -1.43
C GLY A 33 -19.71 -8.10 -0.31
N LEU A 34 -18.62 -7.32 -0.24
CA LEU A 34 -18.40 -6.28 0.75
C LEU A 34 -18.71 -4.89 0.16
N PRO A 35 -19.19 -3.96 0.98
CA PRO A 35 -19.24 -2.55 0.58
C PRO A 35 -17.83 -1.99 0.39
N MET A 36 -17.72 -0.97 -0.46
CA MET A 36 -16.46 -0.25 -0.68
C MET A 36 -16.69 1.25 -0.70
N GLY A 37 -15.61 1.96 -0.40
CA GLY A 37 -15.44 3.38 -0.60
C GLY A 37 -13.99 3.68 -0.97
N TYR A 38 -13.63 4.96 -0.98
CA TYR A 38 -12.26 5.37 -1.17
C TYR A 38 -11.96 6.70 -0.47
N VAL A 39 -10.69 6.96 -0.22
CA VAL A 39 -10.24 8.22 0.35
C VAL A 39 -9.55 9.03 -0.73
N ARG A 40 -10.06 10.25 -0.98
CA ARG A 40 -9.43 11.19 -1.92
C ARG A 40 -8.10 11.71 -1.38
N GLY A 41 -7.16 11.94 -2.27
CA GLY A 41 -5.95 12.67 -1.92
C GLY A 41 -6.29 14.08 -1.40
N SER A 42 -5.49 14.60 -0.46
CA SER A 42 -5.67 15.94 0.10
C SER A 42 -5.51 17.01 -0.99
N GLY A 43 -6.64 17.54 -1.48
CA GLY A 43 -6.67 18.83 -2.16
C GLY A 43 -6.49 19.93 -1.11
N LYS A 44 -5.71 20.96 -1.41
CA LYS A 44 -5.31 22.04 -0.49
C LYS A 44 -6.47 22.86 0.11
N ASP A 45 -7.72 22.70 -0.35
CA ASP A 45 -8.80 23.67 -0.09
C ASP A 45 -10.08 23.12 0.55
N HIS A 46 -10.18 21.82 0.89
CA HIS A 46 -11.39 21.28 1.48
C HIS A 46 -11.04 20.47 2.74
N GLY A 47 -11.64 20.85 3.86
CA GLY A 47 -11.41 20.26 5.17
C GLY A 47 -11.49 18.72 5.16
N ARG A 48 -10.69 18.05 6.00
CA ARG A 48 -10.51 16.58 6.09
C ARG A 48 -11.82 15.78 6.16
N LYS A 49 -12.92 16.41 6.59
CA LYS A 49 -14.23 15.75 6.75
C LYS A 49 -14.89 15.26 5.45
N ASN A 50 -14.45 15.73 4.27
CA ASN A 50 -15.03 15.38 2.98
C ASN A 50 -14.10 14.56 2.07
N GLN A 51 -13.10 13.86 2.66
CA GLN A 51 -12.17 13.05 1.86
C GLN A 51 -12.66 11.62 1.61
N ILE A 52 -13.62 11.13 2.41
CA ILE A 52 -14.17 9.78 2.26
C ILE A 52 -15.34 9.81 1.30
N GLU A 53 -15.26 9.03 0.24
CA GLU A 53 -16.34 8.78 -0.71
C GLU A 53 -16.87 7.36 -0.51
N GLY A 54 -18.18 7.24 -0.42
CA GLY A 54 -18.88 6.04 -0.02
C GLY A 54 -19.41 6.12 1.41
N ARG A 55 -20.04 5.04 1.86
CA ARG A 55 -20.60 4.97 3.22
C ARG A 55 -19.61 4.31 4.17
N LEU A 56 -19.30 4.98 5.27
CA LEU A 56 -18.50 4.48 6.37
C LEU A 56 -19.17 4.86 7.68
N GLU A 57 -19.41 3.88 8.54
CA GLU A 57 -19.97 4.08 9.87
C GLU A 57 -18.87 3.94 10.94
N PRO A 58 -18.93 4.73 12.01
CA PRO A 58 -18.01 4.57 13.14
C PRO A 58 -18.05 3.14 13.70
N GLY A 59 -16.88 2.59 14.01
CA GLY A 59 -16.70 1.23 14.52
C GLY A 59 -16.60 0.16 13.43
N GLN A 60 -16.86 0.46 12.16
CA GLN A 60 -16.70 -0.53 11.09
C GLN A 60 -15.24 -0.93 10.90
N LYS A 61 -15.04 -2.23 10.66
CA LYS A 61 -13.72 -2.85 10.40
C LYS A 61 -13.33 -2.70 8.95
N VAL A 62 -12.30 -1.91 8.71
CA VAL A 62 -11.87 -1.49 7.37
C VAL A 62 -10.54 -2.11 7.00
N VAL A 63 -10.43 -2.59 5.76
CA VAL A 63 -9.14 -2.88 5.10
C VAL A 63 -8.89 -1.87 4.00
N VAL A 64 -7.73 -1.22 4.05
CA VAL A 64 -7.27 -0.32 2.99
C VAL A 64 -6.68 -1.13 1.85
N ILE A 65 -7.09 -0.82 0.63
CA ILE A 65 -6.55 -1.42 -0.60
C ILE A 65 -5.66 -0.42 -1.30
N GLU A 66 -4.40 -0.81 -1.50
CA GLU A 66 -3.37 0.02 -2.12
C GLU A 66 -2.75 -0.68 -3.31
N ASP A 67 -2.31 0.05 -4.31
CA ASP A 67 -1.55 -0.52 -5.43
C ASP A 67 -0.07 -0.69 -5.06
N LEU A 68 0.57 0.36 -4.53
CA LEU A 68 2.00 0.38 -4.30
C LEU A 68 2.38 1.10 -3.00
N ILE A 69 3.23 0.47 -2.21
CA ILE A 69 3.83 1.09 -1.02
C ILE A 69 5.33 1.29 -1.23
N SER A 70 5.77 2.56 -1.21
CA SER A 70 7.18 2.95 -1.15
C SER A 70 7.58 3.37 0.27
N THR A 71 7.45 4.64 0.60
CA THR A 71 7.76 5.19 1.93
C THR A 71 6.58 5.20 2.90
N GLY A 72 5.40 4.74 2.46
CA GLY A 72 4.21 4.58 3.28
C GLY A 72 3.47 5.86 3.67
N GLY A 73 3.90 7.04 3.17
CA GLY A 73 3.26 8.31 3.54
C GLY A 73 1.80 8.36 3.13
N SER A 74 1.53 8.19 1.84
CA SER A 74 0.19 8.26 1.25
C SER A 74 -0.83 7.32 1.93
N VAL A 75 -0.47 6.05 2.10
CA VAL A 75 -1.37 5.08 2.74
C VAL A 75 -1.62 5.39 4.21
N LEU A 76 -0.64 5.95 4.92
CA LEU A 76 -0.82 6.36 6.32
C LEU A 76 -1.71 7.59 6.47
N ASP A 77 -1.68 8.52 5.50
CA ASP A 77 -2.63 9.64 5.45
C ASP A 77 -4.07 9.10 5.32
N VAL A 78 -4.28 8.12 4.45
CA VAL A 78 -5.59 7.44 4.30
C VAL A 78 -6.01 6.76 5.60
N VAL A 79 -5.13 6.02 6.26
CA VAL A 79 -5.39 5.38 7.54
C VAL A 79 -5.78 6.40 8.62
N SER A 80 -5.10 7.56 8.66
CA SER A 80 -5.41 8.63 9.60
C SER A 80 -6.83 9.16 9.39
N VAL A 81 -7.19 9.46 8.13
CA VAL A 81 -8.54 9.95 7.77
C VAL A 81 -9.62 8.95 8.18
N LEU A 82 -9.42 7.65 7.94
CA LEU A 82 -10.38 6.62 8.30
C LEU A 82 -10.52 6.46 9.83
N ARG A 83 -9.41 6.49 10.57
CA ARG A 83 -9.42 6.46 12.04
C ARG A 83 -10.08 7.71 12.64
N GLU A 84 -9.82 8.91 12.07
CA GLU A 84 -10.49 10.16 12.46
C GLU A 84 -12.01 10.12 12.23
N ALA A 85 -12.45 9.34 11.21
CA ALA A 85 -13.87 9.09 10.96
C ALA A 85 -14.47 8.00 11.87
N GLY A 86 -13.68 7.43 12.78
CA GLY A 86 -14.11 6.43 13.76
C GLY A 86 -14.02 4.98 13.28
N ALA A 87 -13.41 4.70 12.13
CA ALA A 87 -13.25 3.33 11.65
C ALA A 87 -12.16 2.57 12.42
N GLU A 88 -12.35 1.27 12.58
CA GLU A 88 -11.33 0.32 13.02
C GLU A 88 -10.53 -0.15 11.81
N VAL A 89 -9.36 0.43 11.56
CA VAL A 89 -8.50 0.03 10.44
C VAL A 89 -7.72 -1.22 10.82
N LEU A 90 -8.11 -2.38 10.27
CA LEU A 90 -7.46 -3.68 10.49
C LEU A 90 -6.07 -3.74 9.87
N GLY A 91 -5.87 -3.07 8.74
CA GLY A 91 -4.60 -3.02 8.04
C GLY A 91 -4.73 -2.64 6.57
N VAL A 92 -3.67 -2.91 5.84
CA VAL A 92 -3.53 -2.62 4.41
C VAL A 92 -3.27 -3.91 3.63
N ALA A 93 -3.98 -4.11 2.54
CA ALA A 93 -3.66 -5.10 1.53
C ALA A 93 -3.18 -4.38 0.27
N SER A 94 -1.92 -4.57 -0.11
CA SER A 94 -1.33 -3.93 -1.28
C SER A 94 -0.95 -4.93 -2.36
N ILE A 95 -0.83 -4.46 -3.61
CA ILE A 95 -0.34 -5.30 -4.69
C ILE A 95 1.18 -5.42 -4.57
N PHE A 96 1.86 -4.29 -4.41
CA PHE A 96 3.31 -4.23 -4.40
C PHE A 96 3.85 -3.41 -3.24
N THR A 97 5.01 -3.79 -2.73
CA THR A 97 5.81 -2.95 -1.83
C THR A 97 7.28 -2.95 -2.24
N TYR A 98 7.91 -1.77 -2.18
CA TYR A 98 9.37 -1.71 -2.27
C TYR A 98 10.06 -2.34 -1.06
N GLY A 99 9.39 -2.41 0.11
CA GLY A 99 10.01 -2.90 1.35
C GLY A 99 11.09 -1.95 1.90
N MET A 100 11.02 -0.66 1.56
CA MET A 100 11.96 0.36 2.07
C MET A 100 11.89 0.47 3.58
N GLN A 101 13.03 0.56 4.26
CA GLN A 101 13.12 0.67 5.73
C GLN A 101 12.31 1.85 6.29
N LYS A 102 12.27 2.96 5.57
CA LYS A 102 11.47 4.14 5.91
C LYS A 102 9.96 3.81 5.92
N GLY A 103 9.49 3.05 4.93
CA GLY A 103 8.10 2.60 4.84
C GLY A 103 7.73 1.63 5.96
N LEU A 104 8.55 0.60 6.15
CA LEU A 104 8.37 -0.41 7.20
C LEU A 104 8.32 0.24 8.60
N SER A 105 9.26 1.14 8.89
CA SER A 105 9.32 1.86 10.16
C SER A 105 8.10 2.74 10.41
N ARG A 106 7.59 3.43 9.38
CA ARG A 106 6.40 4.28 9.48
C ARG A 106 5.14 3.46 9.74
N LEU A 107 4.95 2.37 8.99
CA LEU A 107 3.81 1.46 9.19
C LEU A 107 3.82 0.86 10.59
N ALA A 108 4.98 0.40 11.05
CA ALA A 108 5.14 -0.14 12.41
C ALA A 108 4.83 0.91 13.50
N LYS A 109 5.36 2.14 13.39
CA LYS A 109 5.08 3.24 14.32
C LYS A 109 3.60 3.62 14.35
N ALA A 110 2.91 3.52 13.23
CA ALA A 110 1.47 3.79 13.12
C ALA A 110 0.60 2.59 13.55
N ASN A 111 1.20 1.47 13.96
CA ASN A 111 0.52 0.21 14.23
C ASN A 111 -0.41 -0.20 13.06
N VAL A 112 0.16 -0.23 11.86
CA VAL A 112 -0.53 -0.62 10.63
C VAL A 112 0.13 -1.86 10.04
N LYS A 113 -0.61 -2.97 10.03
CA LYS A 113 -0.20 -4.20 9.36
C LYS A 113 -0.38 -4.03 7.86
N ASN A 114 0.64 -4.34 7.06
CA ASN A 114 0.53 -4.44 5.60
C ASN A 114 0.81 -5.86 5.12
N ARG A 115 0.02 -6.32 4.15
CA ARG A 115 0.25 -7.54 3.38
C ARG A 115 0.22 -7.22 1.90
N SER A 116 1.34 -7.44 1.24
CA SER A 116 1.50 -7.23 -0.21
C SER A 116 1.47 -8.57 -0.94
N LEU A 117 0.99 -8.56 -2.17
CA LEU A 117 1.02 -9.74 -3.05
C LEU A 117 2.44 -10.07 -3.48
N THR A 118 3.25 -9.04 -3.73
CA THR A 118 4.66 -9.17 -4.11
C THR A 118 5.47 -7.98 -3.58
N ASN A 119 6.78 -8.06 -3.74
CA ASN A 119 7.72 -7.03 -3.29
C ASN A 119 8.86 -6.84 -4.29
N PHE A 120 9.67 -5.82 -4.06
CA PHE A 120 10.79 -5.45 -4.93
C PHE A 120 11.82 -6.57 -5.09
N ASP A 121 12.15 -7.30 -4.01
CA ASP A 121 13.17 -8.36 -4.04
C ASP A 121 12.74 -9.51 -4.96
N VAL A 122 11.46 -9.92 -4.86
CA VAL A 122 10.88 -10.95 -5.72
C VAL A 122 10.90 -10.51 -7.18
N ILE A 123 10.52 -9.26 -7.48
CA ILE A 123 10.52 -8.75 -8.85
C ILE A 123 11.95 -8.70 -9.42
N ALA A 124 12.93 -8.21 -8.65
CA ALA A 124 14.32 -8.16 -9.08
C ALA A 124 14.88 -9.57 -9.36
N ALA A 125 14.59 -10.53 -8.48
CA ALA A 125 15.03 -11.93 -8.66
C ALA A 125 14.42 -12.56 -9.93
N VAL A 126 13.11 -12.41 -10.12
CA VAL A 126 12.41 -12.95 -11.31
C VAL A 126 12.87 -12.26 -12.59
N ALA A 127 13.13 -10.94 -12.55
CA ALA A 127 13.66 -10.22 -13.71
C ALA A 127 15.05 -10.72 -14.13
N ALA A 128 15.91 -11.07 -13.18
CA ALA A 128 17.21 -11.68 -13.46
C ALA A 128 17.05 -13.11 -14.01
N GLU A 129 16.20 -13.93 -13.41
CA GLU A 129 15.89 -15.29 -13.88
C GLU A 129 15.36 -15.29 -15.33
N GLN A 130 14.49 -14.36 -15.65
CA GLN A 130 13.90 -14.20 -16.97
C GLN A 130 14.78 -13.38 -17.94
N LYS A 131 15.98 -12.98 -17.53
CA LYS A 131 16.97 -12.24 -18.34
C LYS A 131 16.50 -10.83 -18.81
N TYR A 132 15.61 -10.20 -18.07
CA TYR A 132 15.28 -8.79 -18.26
C TYR A 132 16.37 -7.86 -17.73
N ILE A 133 17.11 -8.33 -16.71
CA ILE A 133 18.30 -7.66 -16.15
C ILE A 133 19.40 -8.71 -15.98
N GLN A 134 20.65 -8.25 -15.79
CA GLN A 134 21.76 -9.15 -15.49
C GLN A 134 21.70 -9.56 -14.00
N PRO A 135 22.17 -10.78 -13.64
CA PRO A 135 22.21 -11.21 -12.24
C PRO A 135 22.97 -10.25 -11.32
N GLU A 136 24.02 -9.61 -11.84
CA GLU A 136 24.85 -8.63 -11.12
C GLU A 136 24.08 -7.34 -10.78
N ASP A 137 23.05 -7.01 -11.55
CA ASP A 137 22.22 -5.82 -11.31
C ASP A 137 21.33 -5.97 -10.07
N VAL A 138 20.99 -7.19 -9.65
CA VAL A 138 20.14 -7.45 -8.50
C VAL A 138 20.72 -6.79 -7.24
N ALA A 139 22.01 -6.96 -6.98
CA ALA A 139 22.67 -6.36 -5.82
C ALA A 139 22.63 -4.82 -5.85
N ARG A 140 22.71 -4.22 -7.04
CA ARG A 140 22.58 -2.76 -7.24
C ARG A 140 21.17 -2.28 -6.94
N LEU A 141 20.16 -3.00 -7.43
CA LEU A 141 18.76 -2.70 -7.20
C LEU A 141 18.39 -2.82 -5.71
N ILE A 142 18.94 -3.80 -5.00
CA ILE A 142 18.73 -3.92 -3.55
C ILE A 142 19.35 -2.71 -2.81
N ARG A 143 20.56 -2.25 -3.20
CA ARG A 143 21.13 -1.02 -2.62
C ARG A 143 20.24 0.21 -2.85
N PHE A 144 19.70 0.37 -4.07
CA PHE A 144 18.71 1.41 -4.35
C PHE A 144 17.50 1.32 -3.41
N ARG A 145 16.92 0.12 -3.26
CA ARG A 145 15.79 -0.11 -2.37
C ARG A 145 16.10 0.27 -0.92
N ASP A 146 17.29 -0.07 -0.44
CA ASP A 146 17.71 0.18 0.94
C ASP A 146 17.99 1.65 1.21
N ASN A 147 18.63 2.33 0.26
CA ASN A 147 18.93 3.76 0.35
C ASN A 147 18.86 4.44 -1.03
N PRO A 148 17.69 4.88 -1.49
CA PRO A 148 17.56 5.52 -2.81
C PRO A 148 18.25 6.88 -2.93
N GLU A 149 18.67 7.49 -1.81
CA GLU A 149 19.42 8.75 -1.79
C GLU A 149 20.93 8.53 -1.99
N ASP A 150 21.41 7.29 -1.87
CA ASP A 150 22.80 6.92 -2.14
C ASP A 150 22.95 6.54 -3.62
N GLU A 151 23.64 7.38 -4.38
CA GLU A 151 23.85 7.20 -5.82
C GLU A 151 24.82 6.06 -6.18
N SER A 152 25.46 5.38 -5.21
CA SER A 152 26.42 4.30 -5.45
C SER A 152 25.84 3.10 -6.23
N TRP A 153 24.50 2.97 -6.23
CA TRP A 153 23.79 1.94 -6.98
C TRP A 153 23.76 2.20 -8.50
N ILE A 154 23.91 3.48 -8.93
CA ILE A 154 23.82 3.87 -10.35
C ILE A 154 24.91 3.21 -11.18
N GLY A 155 26.06 2.87 -10.58
CA GLY A 155 27.15 2.12 -11.21
C GLY A 155 27.48 2.61 -12.61
N GLY A 156 28.53 3.34 -12.74
CA GLY A 156 29.11 3.79 -13.98
C GLY A 156 30.35 4.59 -13.63
N GLU A 157 31.50 4.05 -13.93
CA GLU A 157 32.69 4.89 -14.09
C GLU A 157 32.31 5.97 -15.11
N LYS A 158 32.42 7.25 -14.66
CA LYS A 158 32.49 8.38 -15.57
C LYS A 158 33.82 8.37 -16.29
#